data_7a1298c515cc35baf4ecc1446e09d4c5
#
_entry.id   7a1298c515cc35baf4ecc1446e09d4c5
#
_cell.length_a   1.000
_cell.length_b   1.000
_cell.length_c   1.000
_cell.angle_alpha   90.00
_cell.angle_beta   90.00
_cell.angle_gamma   90.00
#
_symmetry.space_group_name_H-M   'P 1'
#
loop_
_entity.id
_entity.type
_entity.pdbx_description
1 polymer ?
#
loop_
_entity_poly.entity_id
_entity_poly.type
_entity_poly.pdbx_seq_one_letter_code
_entity_poly.pdbx_strand_id
1 'polypeptide(L)'
;MLVHGAYHGPWCWEDNFKPFFVKRGYSVIVVNFSNPNPKVKINDYMEHINEVVGEISGKVYIISHSLGTAIVEKYITKFSPKLDAVVFLTPSLVIKRLQKAFLVNFHNIMRSKSCFYFSNRLDESVESVYLDKFTDESRKIELLMIRKKVPVGYEWNYKTL
;
A
#
# COMPACT_ATOMS: atom_id res chain seq x y z
N MET A 1 10.00 -3.38 -6.97
CA MET A 1 9.16 -2.20 -6.77
C MET A 1 8.51 -2.25 -5.40
N LEU A 2 8.44 -1.11 -4.68
CA LEU A 2 7.84 -0.99 -3.35
C LEU A 2 6.63 -0.05 -3.42
N VAL A 3 5.46 -0.51 -2.91
CA VAL A 3 4.17 0.18 -3.01
C VAL A 3 3.61 0.42 -1.61
N HIS A 4 3.49 1.69 -1.21
CA HIS A 4 3.07 2.07 0.14
C HIS A 4 1.55 1.99 0.36
N GLY A 5 1.15 2.03 1.63
CA GLY A 5 -0.24 2.07 2.06
C GLY A 5 -0.85 3.47 2.07
N ALA A 6 -2.12 3.55 2.47
CA ALA A 6 -2.82 4.81 2.66
C ALA A 6 -2.10 5.70 3.69
N TYR A 7 -2.18 7.01 3.50
CA TYR A 7 -1.56 8.04 4.35
C TYR A 7 -0.03 7.99 4.42
N HIS A 8 0.59 6.99 3.79
CA HIS A 8 2.04 6.84 3.70
C HIS A 8 2.57 7.46 2.41
N GLY A 9 3.89 7.55 2.33
CA GLY A 9 4.63 7.95 1.15
C GLY A 9 5.86 7.08 0.95
N PRO A 10 6.75 7.43 0.00
CA PRO A 10 8.00 6.73 -0.23
C PRO A 10 8.86 6.56 1.02
N TRP A 11 8.77 7.50 1.95
CA TRP A 11 9.54 7.54 3.18
C TRP A 11 9.46 6.26 4.02
N CYS A 12 8.34 5.54 3.99
CA CYS A 12 8.19 4.30 4.77
C CYS A 12 9.07 3.14 4.27
N TRP A 13 9.65 3.29 3.08
CA TRP A 13 10.55 2.33 2.47
C TRP A 13 12.02 2.76 2.45
N GLU A 14 12.28 4.08 2.53
CA GLU A 14 13.59 4.67 2.26
C GLU A 14 14.65 4.29 3.31
N ASP A 15 14.29 4.25 4.58
CA ASP A 15 15.25 4.09 5.68
C ASP A 15 15.74 2.63 5.84
N ASN A 16 14.87 1.64 5.55
CA ASN A 16 15.17 0.24 5.85
C ASN A 16 15.04 -0.68 4.62
N PHE A 17 13.88 -0.73 3.99
CA PHE A 17 13.61 -1.69 2.92
C PHE A 17 14.45 -1.42 1.67
N LYS A 18 14.47 -0.20 1.19
CA LYS A 18 15.23 0.17 -0.01
C LYS A 18 16.73 -0.10 0.16
N PRO A 19 17.42 0.35 1.23
CA PRO A 19 18.82 0.03 1.44
C PRO A 19 19.10 -1.46 1.57
N PHE A 20 18.18 -2.20 2.21
CA PHE A 20 18.30 -3.65 2.35
C PHE A 20 18.38 -4.37 1.00
N PHE A 21 17.48 -4.02 0.07
CA PHE A 21 17.45 -4.63 -1.25
C PHE A 21 18.58 -4.13 -2.17
N VAL A 22 18.89 -2.83 -2.11
CA VAL A 22 20.01 -2.26 -2.88
C VAL A 22 21.33 -2.93 -2.53
N LYS A 23 21.61 -3.16 -1.24
CA LYS A 23 22.80 -3.88 -0.79
C LYS A 23 22.88 -5.31 -1.30
N ARG A 24 21.77 -5.89 -1.75
CA ARG A 24 21.67 -7.25 -2.32
C ARG A 24 21.65 -7.26 -3.85
N GLY A 25 21.95 -6.13 -4.48
CA GLY A 25 22.05 -6.01 -5.93
C GLY A 25 20.73 -5.80 -6.67
N TYR A 26 19.63 -5.49 -5.97
CA TYR A 26 18.37 -5.17 -6.63
C TYR A 26 18.29 -3.68 -7.00
N SER A 27 17.80 -3.39 -8.19
CA SER A 27 17.32 -2.05 -8.52
C SER A 27 15.96 -1.83 -7.84
N VAL A 28 15.85 -0.78 -7.03
CA VAL A 28 14.64 -0.53 -6.23
C VAL A 28 13.93 0.73 -6.69
N ILE A 29 12.68 0.55 -7.13
CA ILE A 29 11.77 1.63 -7.45
C ILE A 29 10.76 1.73 -6.31
N VAL A 30 10.60 2.92 -5.75
CA VAL A 30 9.58 3.23 -4.74
C VAL A 30 8.52 4.07 -5.40
N VAL A 31 7.29 3.55 -5.44
CA VAL A 31 6.16 4.27 -6.02
C VAL A 31 5.67 5.35 -5.05
N ASN A 32 5.39 6.52 -5.59
CA ASN A 32 4.83 7.63 -4.81
C ASN A 32 3.37 7.88 -5.21
N PHE A 33 2.46 7.52 -4.33
CA PHE A 33 1.03 7.81 -4.45
C PHE A 33 0.58 8.98 -3.58
N SER A 34 1.52 9.67 -2.92
CA SER A 34 1.24 10.85 -2.12
C SER A 34 0.81 12.00 -3.05
N ASN A 35 -0.46 12.00 -3.41
CA ASN A 35 -1.01 13.04 -4.27
C ASN A 35 -2.18 13.74 -3.53
N PRO A 36 -2.04 15.02 -3.19
CA PRO A 36 -3.08 15.79 -2.50
C PRO A 36 -4.31 16.04 -3.38
N ASN A 37 -4.32 15.61 -4.63
CA ASN A 37 -5.45 15.82 -5.52
C ASN A 37 -6.64 14.91 -5.12
N PRO A 38 -7.75 15.47 -4.62
CA PRO A 38 -8.92 14.69 -4.18
C PRO A 38 -9.66 13.98 -5.35
N LYS A 39 -9.27 14.24 -6.58
CA LYS A 39 -9.86 13.62 -7.78
C LYS A 39 -9.18 12.32 -8.19
N VAL A 40 -7.99 12.01 -7.66
CA VAL A 40 -7.25 10.79 -7.97
C VAL A 40 -8.09 9.56 -7.65
N LYS A 41 -8.08 8.60 -8.54
CA LYS A 41 -8.80 7.32 -8.43
C LYS A 41 -7.80 6.17 -8.37
N ILE A 42 -8.25 5.02 -7.90
CA ILE A 42 -7.43 3.81 -7.88
C ILE A 42 -6.91 3.40 -9.27
N ASN A 43 -7.66 3.73 -10.32
CA ASN A 43 -7.23 3.45 -11.70
C ASN A 43 -5.96 4.23 -12.06
N ASP A 44 -5.87 5.47 -11.61
CA ASP A 44 -4.70 6.31 -11.90
C ASP A 44 -3.44 5.71 -11.25
N TYR A 45 -3.58 5.14 -10.06
CA TYR A 45 -2.50 4.41 -9.39
C TYR A 45 -2.12 3.11 -10.12
N MET A 46 -3.11 2.37 -10.61
CA MET A 46 -2.84 1.14 -11.37
C MET A 46 -2.17 1.42 -12.71
N GLU A 47 -2.55 2.49 -13.39
CA GLU A 47 -1.95 2.93 -14.65
C GLU A 47 -0.51 3.37 -14.43
N HIS A 48 -0.24 4.12 -13.37
CA HIS A 48 1.12 4.48 -13.00
C HIS A 48 2.00 3.25 -12.68
N ILE A 49 1.47 2.25 -11.96
CA ILE A 49 2.20 0.98 -11.75
C ILE A 49 2.49 0.30 -13.08
N ASN A 50 1.52 0.28 -13.99
CA ASN A 50 1.66 -0.36 -15.29
C ASN A 50 2.74 0.30 -16.16
N GLU A 51 2.80 1.63 -16.16
CA GLU A 51 3.85 2.41 -16.83
C GLU A 51 5.23 2.05 -16.26
N VAL A 52 5.38 2.12 -14.94
CA VAL A 52 6.66 1.81 -14.27
C VAL A 52 7.09 0.36 -14.53
N VAL A 53 6.18 -0.60 -14.47
CA VAL A 53 6.50 -2.02 -14.75
C VAL A 53 6.88 -2.21 -16.21
N GLY A 54 6.23 -1.50 -17.13
CA GLY A 54 6.53 -1.56 -18.57
C GLY A 54 7.94 -1.08 -18.93
N GLU A 55 8.54 -0.23 -18.13
CA GLU A 55 9.89 0.29 -18.32
C GLU A 55 10.98 -0.64 -17.78
N ILE A 56 10.62 -1.64 -16.97
CA ILE A 56 11.59 -2.55 -16.35
C ILE A 56 11.97 -3.67 -17.31
N SER A 57 13.24 -3.69 -17.69
CA SER A 57 13.82 -4.83 -18.38
C SER A 57 14.33 -5.87 -17.37
N GLY A 58 13.78 -7.09 -17.40
CA GLY A 58 14.22 -8.19 -16.53
C GLY A 58 13.14 -8.65 -15.55
N LYS A 59 13.58 -9.17 -14.40
CA LYS A 59 12.69 -9.72 -13.37
C LYS A 59 12.03 -8.63 -12.55
N VAL A 60 10.71 -8.75 -12.38
CA VAL A 60 9.91 -7.78 -11.62
C VAL A 60 9.34 -8.41 -10.36
N TYR A 61 9.70 -7.82 -9.22
CA TYR A 61 9.19 -8.17 -7.91
C TYR A 61 8.44 -6.98 -7.32
N ILE A 62 7.25 -7.21 -6.77
CA ILE A 62 6.47 -6.16 -6.11
C ILE A 62 6.31 -6.50 -4.64
N ILE A 63 6.61 -5.54 -3.76
CA ILE A 63 6.25 -5.60 -2.35
C ILE A 63 5.28 -4.47 -2.08
N SER A 64 4.12 -4.79 -1.54
CA SER A 64 3.07 -3.82 -1.27
C SER A 64 2.54 -3.92 0.15
N HIS A 65 2.10 -2.79 0.70
CA HIS A 65 1.62 -2.66 2.07
C HIS A 65 0.19 -2.11 2.11
N SER A 66 -0.66 -2.71 2.93
CA SER A 66 -2.01 -2.22 3.26
C SER A 66 -2.85 -1.86 2.02
N LEU A 67 -3.23 -0.57 1.82
CA LEU A 67 -3.94 -0.10 0.62
C LEU A 67 -3.17 -0.42 -0.66
N GLY A 68 -1.84 -0.31 -0.64
CA GLY A 68 -1.00 -0.67 -1.79
C GLY A 68 -1.23 -2.10 -2.25
N THR A 69 -1.54 -3.02 -1.34
CA THR A 69 -1.91 -4.41 -1.67
C THR A 69 -3.19 -4.45 -2.51
N ALA A 70 -4.24 -3.74 -2.10
CA ALA A 70 -5.48 -3.69 -2.85
C ALA A 70 -5.32 -3.07 -4.25
N ILE A 71 -4.41 -2.10 -4.38
CA ILE A 71 -4.06 -1.50 -5.68
C ILE A 71 -3.34 -2.51 -6.55
N VAL A 72 -2.33 -3.21 -6.01
CA VAL A 72 -1.54 -4.22 -6.74
C VAL A 72 -2.40 -5.42 -7.15
N GLU A 73 -3.29 -5.91 -6.28
CA GLU A 73 -4.25 -6.97 -6.64
C GLU A 73 -5.12 -6.58 -7.84
N LYS A 74 -5.68 -5.37 -7.82
CA LYS A 74 -6.48 -4.86 -8.93
C LYS A 74 -5.65 -4.65 -10.20
N TYR A 75 -4.42 -4.18 -10.06
CA TYR A 75 -3.48 -4.03 -11.15
C TYR A 75 -3.21 -5.38 -11.84
N ILE A 76 -2.88 -6.41 -11.06
CA ILE A 76 -2.65 -7.76 -11.58
C ILE A 76 -3.89 -8.27 -12.33
N THR A 77 -5.08 -8.08 -11.73
CA THR A 77 -6.34 -8.51 -12.33
C THR A 77 -6.64 -7.81 -13.65
N LYS A 78 -6.39 -6.50 -13.72
CA LYS A 78 -6.73 -5.69 -14.90
C LYS A 78 -5.76 -5.86 -16.05
N PHE A 79 -4.46 -5.89 -15.75
CA PHE A 79 -3.40 -5.83 -16.76
C PHE A 79 -2.71 -7.16 -17.02
N SER A 80 -2.91 -8.15 -16.14
CA SER A 80 -2.25 -9.48 -16.22
C SER A 80 -0.74 -9.38 -16.49
N PRO A 81 0.01 -8.56 -15.73
CA PRO A 81 1.41 -8.29 -16.00
C PRO A 81 2.27 -9.52 -15.77
N LYS A 82 3.41 -9.60 -16.47
CA LYS A 82 4.42 -10.60 -16.18
C LYS A 82 5.22 -10.18 -14.95
N LEU A 83 4.95 -10.80 -13.81
CA LEU A 83 5.64 -10.59 -12.54
C LEU A 83 6.30 -11.88 -12.09
N ASP A 84 7.51 -11.78 -11.52
CA ASP A 84 8.23 -12.95 -10.99
C ASP A 84 7.77 -13.29 -9.57
N ALA A 85 7.48 -12.29 -8.73
CA ALA A 85 6.83 -12.50 -7.44
C ALA A 85 6.15 -11.24 -6.92
N VAL A 86 5.16 -11.44 -6.06
CA VAL A 86 4.48 -10.37 -5.32
C VAL A 86 4.41 -10.73 -3.84
N VAL A 87 4.77 -9.78 -2.98
CA VAL A 87 4.68 -9.90 -1.53
C VAL A 87 3.68 -8.90 -0.99
N PHE A 88 2.70 -9.39 -0.27
CA PHE A 88 1.68 -8.58 0.39
C PHE A 88 1.97 -8.47 1.89
N LEU A 89 2.29 -7.25 2.34
CA LEU A 89 2.48 -6.95 3.75
C LEU A 89 1.18 -6.39 4.32
N THR A 90 0.67 -7.01 5.38
CA THR A 90 -0.57 -6.61 6.04
C THR A 90 -1.68 -6.24 5.05
N PRO A 91 -2.10 -7.20 4.20
CA PRO A 91 -3.12 -6.92 3.20
C PRO A 91 -4.39 -6.44 3.88
N SER A 92 -5.05 -5.44 3.29
CA SER A 92 -6.35 -4.94 3.75
C SER A 92 -7.41 -6.03 3.55
N LEU A 93 -7.47 -6.99 4.48
CA LEU A 93 -8.49 -8.02 4.48
C LEU A 93 -9.85 -7.38 4.72
N VAL A 94 -10.71 -7.54 3.73
CA VAL A 94 -12.09 -7.10 3.75
C VAL A 94 -12.89 -7.98 4.69
N ILE A 95 -12.94 -7.66 5.98
CA ILE A 95 -13.80 -8.35 6.95
C ILE A 95 -15.24 -7.86 6.78
N LYS A 96 -16.05 -8.63 6.07
CA LYS A 96 -17.45 -8.29 5.71
C LYS A 96 -18.37 -7.94 6.89
N ARG A 97 -18.08 -8.37 8.10
CA ARG A 97 -18.99 -8.33 9.25
C ARG A 97 -18.79 -7.15 10.23
N LEU A 98 -17.61 -6.53 10.23
CA LEU A 98 -17.29 -5.42 11.14
C LEU A 98 -17.46 -4.03 10.52
N GLN A 99 -17.98 -3.94 9.30
CA GLN A 99 -17.97 -2.74 8.46
C GLN A 99 -18.75 -1.55 9.01
N LYS A 100 -19.92 -1.75 9.61
CA LYS A 100 -20.77 -0.62 10.05
C LYS A 100 -20.21 0.08 11.29
N ALA A 101 -19.69 -0.68 12.25
CA ALA A 101 -19.11 -0.10 13.47
C ALA A 101 -17.74 0.55 13.21
N PHE A 102 -16.97 0.01 12.27
CA PHE A 102 -15.68 0.54 11.88
C PHE A 102 -15.80 1.87 11.10
N LEU A 103 -16.87 2.02 10.33
CA LEU A 103 -17.13 3.19 9.48
C LEU A 103 -17.34 4.48 10.24
N VAL A 104 -18.07 4.43 11.34
CA VAL A 104 -18.42 5.63 12.14
C VAL A 104 -17.20 6.11 12.92
N ASN A 105 -16.34 5.21 13.35
CA ASN A 105 -15.14 5.54 14.11
C ASN A 105 -13.87 5.69 13.26
N PHE A 106 -13.82 5.16 12.04
CA PHE A 106 -12.62 5.14 11.23
C PHE A 106 -12.05 6.54 10.96
N HIS A 107 -12.91 7.49 10.66
CA HIS A 107 -12.51 8.89 10.45
C HIS A 107 -11.96 9.55 11.73
N ASN A 108 -12.56 9.25 12.88
CA ASN A 108 -12.11 9.76 14.18
C ASN A 108 -10.84 9.06 14.67
N ILE A 109 -10.71 7.77 14.37
CA ILE A 109 -9.54 6.95 14.68
C ILE A 109 -8.35 7.37 13.82
N MET A 110 -8.56 7.69 12.54
CA MET A 110 -7.52 8.20 11.66
C MET A 110 -7.06 9.60 12.01
N ARG A 111 -7.86 10.38 12.72
CA ARG A 111 -7.45 11.66 13.31
C ARG A 111 -6.59 11.51 14.57
N SER A 112 -6.74 10.43 15.30
CA SER A 112 -5.87 10.06 16.42
C SER A 112 -4.69 9.24 15.88
N LYS A 113 -3.75 9.94 15.25
CA LYS A 113 -2.69 9.34 14.41
C LYS A 113 -1.80 8.33 15.15
N SER A 114 -1.55 8.48 16.44
CA SER A 114 -0.49 7.74 17.12
C SER A 114 -0.78 6.26 17.37
N CYS A 115 -1.90 5.90 17.94
CA CYS A 115 -2.13 4.52 18.38
C CYS A 115 -2.46 3.52 17.24
N PHE A 116 -2.72 4.01 16.03
CA PHE A 116 -3.12 3.15 14.89
C PHE A 116 -1.99 2.74 13.96
N TYR A 117 -0.95 3.58 13.87
CA TYR A 117 0.12 3.39 12.91
C TYR A 117 1.38 2.77 13.52
N PHE A 118 1.52 2.87 14.83
CA PHE A 118 2.73 2.42 15.50
C PHE A 118 2.40 1.39 16.58
N SER A 119 3.29 0.42 16.71
CA SER A 119 3.22 -0.50 17.83
C SER A 119 3.63 0.25 19.10
N ASN A 120 3.12 -0.18 20.26
CA ASN A 120 3.52 0.31 21.58
C ASN A 120 5.00 0.08 21.94
N ARG A 121 5.83 -0.31 20.96
CA ARG A 121 7.27 -0.56 21.10
C ARG A 121 8.12 0.54 20.45
N LEU A 122 7.49 1.55 19.87
CA LEU A 122 8.22 2.66 19.28
C LEU A 122 8.36 3.77 20.32
N ASP A 123 9.55 4.34 20.45
CA ASP A 123 9.78 5.52 21.29
C ASP A 123 9.01 6.73 20.78
N GLU A 124 8.42 7.52 21.68
CA GLU A 124 7.63 8.71 21.34
C GLU A 124 8.40 9.71 20.48
N SER A 125 9.72 9.83 20.69
CA SER A 125 10.58 10.70 19.89
C SER A 125 10.68 10.23 18.42
N VAL A 126 10.71 8.93 18.20
CA VAL A 126 10.74 8.32 16.86
C VAL A 126 9.36 8.38 16.23
N GLU A 127 8.30 8.14 17.02
CA GLU A 127 6.91 8.23 16.58
C GLU A 127 6.58 9.62 16.04
N SER A 128 6.98 10.69 16.74
CA SER A 128 6.72 12.07 16.31
C SER A 128 7.31 12.39 14.93
N VAL A 129 8.53 11.92 14.66
CA VAL A 129 9.21 12.12 13.38
C VAL A 129 8.44 11.46 12.22
N TYR A 130 7.82 10.31 12.47
CA TYR A 130 7.02 9.63 11.44
C TYR A 130 5.62 10.22 11.31
N LEU A 131 5.01 10.71 12.40
CA LEU A 131 3.68 11.34 12.36
C LEU A 131 3.62 12.52 11.42
N ASP A 132 4.69 13.33 11.39
CA ASP A 132 4.78 14.49 10.51
C ASP A 132 4.93 14.14 9.03
N LYS A 133 5.34 12.91 8.73
CA LYS A 133 5.49 12.41 7.35
C LYS A 133 4.19 11.87 6.74
N PHE A 134 3.13 11.68 7.55
CA PHE A 134 1.85 11.20 7.03
C PHE A 134 1.16 12.27 6.18
N THR A 135 0.65 11.84 5.03
CA THR A 135 -0.08 12.68 4.08
C THR A 135 -1.58 12.36 4.11
N ASP A 136 -2.40 13.33 3.71
CA ASP A 136 -3.81 13.09 3.53
C ASP A 136 -4.06 12.17 2.32
N GLU A 137 -5.05 11.30 2.45
CA GLU A 137 -5.47 10.41 1.38
C GLU A 137 -6.67 11.02 0.62
N SER A 138 -6.80 10.68 -0.66
CA SER A 138 -7.96 11.06 -1.44
C SER A 138 -9.24 10.48 -0.84
N ARG A 139 -10.27 11.33 -0.64
CA ARG A 139 -11.58 10.89 -0.13
C ARG A 139 -12.21 9.75 -0.96
N LYS A 140 -11.91 9.68 -2.25
CA LYS A 140 -12.37 8.58 -3.10
C LYS A 140 -11.66 7.26 -2.78
N ILE A 141 -10.38 7.33 -2.45
CA ILE A 141 -9.59 6.18 -2.02
C ILE A 141 -10.05 5.72 -0.63
N GLU A 142 -10.26 6.66 0.30
CA GLU A 142 -10.83 6.34 1.61
C GLU A 142 -12.18 5.62 1.49
N LEU A 143 -13.08 6.11 0.64
CA LEU A 143 -14.38 5.49 0.39
C LEU A 143 -14.26 4.10 -0.25
N LEU A 144 -13.23 3.85 -1.05
CA LEU A 144 -12.97 2.51 -1.61
C LEU A 144 -12.49 1.54 -0.53
N MET A 145 -11.64 1.99 0.39
CA MET A 145 -11.24 1.18 1.56
C MET A 145 -12.46 0.78 2.39
N ILE A 146 -13.46 1.65 2.44
CA ILE A 146 -14.69 1.50 3.21
C ILE A 146 -15.75 0.66 2.47
N ARG A 147 -16.00 0.93 1.20
CA ARG A 147 -17.17 0.41 0.45
C ARG A 147 -16.99 -0.97 -0.18
N LYS A 148 -15.79 -1.47 -0.27
CA LYS A 148 -15.50 -2.81 -0.75
C LYS A 148 -16.31 -3.36 -1.92
N LYS A 149 -15.65 -3.37 -3.03
CA LYS A 149 -15.74 -4.44 -4.02
C LYS A 149 -14.31 -4.81 -4.42
N VAL A 150 -13.57 -5.41 -3.51
CA VAL A 150 -12.39 -6.18 -3.89
C VAL A 150 -12.92 -7.55 -4.28
N PRO A 151 -12.72 -8.04 -5.49
CA PRO A 151 -13.09 -9.40 -5.84
C PRO A 151 -12.26 -10.36 -4.97
N VAL A 152 -12.91 -11.05 -4.06
CA VAL A 152 -12.34 -12.20 -3.36
C VAL A 152 -12.52 -13.37 -4.33
N GLY A 153 -11.48 -13.73 -5.05
CA GLY A 153 -11.62 -14.79 -6.07
C GLY A 153 -10.31 -15.21 -6.72
N TYR A 154 -9.20 -15.15 -6.00
CA TYR A 154 -8.00 -15.85 -6.42
C TYR A 154 -7.72 -17.00 -5.47
N GLU A 155 -7.74 -18.22 -6.00
CA GLU A 155 -7.05 -19.36 -5.39
C GLU A 155 -5.55 -19.09 -5.53
N TRP A 156 -4.96 -18.52 -4.50
CA TRP A 156 -3.54 -18.35 -4.42
C TRP A 156 -2.90 -19.71 -4.20
N ASN A 157 -2.14 -20.20 -5.17
CA ASN A 157 -1.24 -21.32 -4.94
C ASN A 157 -0.09 -20.83 -4.05
N TYR A 158 -0.27 -20.94 -2.74
CA TYR A 158 0.81 -20.72 -1.77
C TYR A 158 1.85 -21.83 -1.93
N LYS A 159 2.96 -21.54 -2.59
CA LYS A 159 4.17 -22.32 -2.35
C LYS A 159 4.80 -21.74 -1.08
N THR A 160 4.62 -22.46 0.03
CA THR A 160 5.46 -22.28 1.22
C THR A 160 6.90 -22.61 0.83
N LEU A 161 7.77 -21.61 0.93
CA LEU A 161 9.22 -21.78 0.88
C LEU A 161 9.71 -22.36 2.19
#